data_eb9b392a6091273709cf7c992b5e0f71
#
_entry.id   eb9b392a6091273709cf7c992b5e0f71
#
_cell.length_a   1.000
_cell.length_b   1.000
_cell.length_c   1.000
_cell.angle_alpha   90.00
_cell.angle_beta   90.00
_cell.angle_gamma   90.00
#
_symmetry.space_group_name_H-M   'P 1'
#
loop_
_entity.id
_entity.type
_entity.pdbx_description
1 polymer ?
#
loop_
_entity_poly.entity_id
_entity_poly.type
_entity_poly.pdbx_seq_one_letter_code
_entity_poly.pdbx_strand_id
1 'polypeptide(L)'
;MNTNPFLAKGYILPELFCDRKNETQTLLSNIQNGLDTTLISPRKMGKTGLILYTFYKISEEKLPLTPIYVDIFATLSLKDFIKTLSEAILAEFPEKTSIGSKFMTLLKGYRPTISYDPASGLPQVGFNFVSPNEQEYTLKGLFDFLNSQKKRVVLAIDEFQQITEYPEKNVEALLRTYTQQMHNISFIYCGSKKSIMSQIFTDAARPFYSSTRQLSLGKIDADIYSAFIREKFAPATVTDEAMYYILEWTRRHTFYTQSLCNEIFARRAKTVSIDVARKASREILEKESSNFLQIRDLITDQQWRMLIAVAKEQSVQGVTSADFLAKYQIGSATNARRNLESLTDKELLLETITPTERSYSVYNVFLSRWLEATY
;
A
#
# COMPACT_ATOMS: atom_id res chain seq x y z
N MET A 1 11.75 -11.10 26.77
CA MET A 1 11.54 -9.65 26.52
C MET A 1 10.22 -9.52 25.80
N ASN A 2 9.25 -8.73 26.28
CA ASN A 2 8.02 -8.49 25.53
C ASN A 2 8.38 -7.71 24.26
N THR A 3 8.21 -8.35 23.10
CA THR A 3 8.37 -7.71 21.80
C THR A 3 7.31 -6.61 21.66
N ASN A 4 7.69 -5.45 21.12
CA ASN A 4 6.74 -4.36 20.91
C ASN A 4 5.64 -4.80 19.92
N PRO A 5 4.37 -4.79 20.32
CA PRO A 5 3.27 -5.28 19.49
C PRO A 5 2.84 -4.29 18.40
N PHE A 6 3.28 -3.02 18.47
CA PHE A 6 2.96 -1.99 17.52
C PHE A 6 3.98 -1.98 16.39
N LEU A 7 3.55 -2.42 15.21
CA LEU A 7 4.42 -2.61 14.07
C LEU A 7 4.64 -1.29 13.31
N ALA A 8 5.88 -0.82 13.29
CA ALA A 8 6.29 0.30 12.43
C ALA A 8 6.71 -0.16 11.02
N LYS A 9 6.85 -1.48 10.77
CA LYS A 9 7.26 -2.06 9.48
C LYS A 9 6.53 -3.38 9.22
N GLY A 10 6.02 -3.53 8.01
CA GLY A 10 5.52 -4.79 7.47
C GLY A 10 4.28 -5.37 8.18
N TYR A 11 3.92 -6.57 7.77
CA TYR A 11 2.94 -7.45 8.41
C TYR A 11 3.72 -8.67 8.92
N ILE A 12 3.60 -8.97 10.22
CA ILE A 12 4.40 -10.06 10.82
C ILE A 12 3.48 -11.19 11.33
N LEU A 13 2.49 -10.86 12.15
CA LEU A 13 1.63 -11.86 12.80
C LEU A 13 0.15 -11.45 12.71
N PRO A 14 -0.75 -12.42 12.51
CA PRO A 14 -2.20 -12.15 12.41
C PRO A 14 -2.79 -11.44 13.63
N GLU A 15 -2.33 -11.78 14.84
CA GLU A 15 -2.79 -11.19 16.10
C GLU A 15 -2.36 -9.72 16.29
N LEU A 16 -1.45 -9.22 15.45
CA LEU A 16 -1.03 -7.82 15.42
C LEU A 16 -1.76 -7.02 14.33
N PHE A 17 -2.65 -7.69 13.59
CA PHE A 17 -3.47 -7.05 12.57
C PHE A 17 -4.78 -6.54 13.20
N CYS A 18 -5.00 -5.24 13.12
CA CYS A 18 -6.17 -4.60 13.72
C CYS A 18 -7.33 -4.55 12.74
N ASP A 19 -8.48 -5.12 13.12
CA ASP A 19 -9.75 -5.01 12.43
C ASP A 19 -9.72 -5.50 10.95
N ARG A 20 -10.37 -4.77 10.06
CA ARG A 20 -10.54 -5.08 8.63
C ARG A 20 -11.37 -6.34 8.35
N LYS A 21 -12.27 -6.69 9.27
CA LYS A 21 -13.14 -7.88 9.13
C LYS A 21 -14.02 -7.78 7.90
N ASN A 22 -14.64 -6.62 7.68
CA ASN A 22 -15.53 -6.39 6.53
C ASN A 22 -14.75 -6.42 5.21
N GLU A 23 -13.59 -5.78 5.17
CA GLU A 23 -12.75 -5.76 3.97
C GLU A 23 -12.19 -7.16 3.67
N THR A 24 -11.78 -7.91 4.70
CA THR A 24 -11.33 -9.30 4.55
C THR A 24 -12.45 -10.17 4.01
N GLN A 25 -13.65 -10.07 4.58
CA GLN A 25 -14.82 -10.83 4.13
C GLN A 25 -15.22 -10.48 2.70
N THR A 26 -15.21 -9.19 2.35
CA THR A 26 -15.47 -8.73 0.98
C THR A 26 -14.46 -9.31 0.00
N LEU A 27 -13.17 -9.31 0.37
CA LEU A 27 -12.10 -9.85 -0.46
C LEU A 27 -12.25 -11.36 -0.64
N LEU A 28 -12.51 -12.11 0.43
CA LEU A 28 -12.77 -13.56 0.36
C LEU A 28 -14.01 -13.87 -0.48
N SER A 29 -15.10 -13.11 -0.32
CA SER A 29 -16.32 -13.26 -1.13
C SER A 29 -16.05 -13.01 -2.61
N ASN A 30 -15.30 -11.96 -2.97
CA ASN A 30 -14.92 -11.71 -4.36
C ASN A 30 -14.12 -12.88 -4.94
N ILE A 31 -13.11 -13.36 -4.20
CA ILE A 31 -12.27 -14.50 -4.61
C ILE A 31 -13.12 -15.76 -4.85
N GLN A 32 -14.02 -16.10 -3.93
CA GLN A 32 -14.88 -17.27 -4.03
C GLN A 32 -15.82 -17.20 -5.23
N ASN A 33 -16.29 -15.99 -5.57
CA ASN A 33 -17.16 -15.74 -6.72
C ASN A 33 -16.38 -15.53 -8.04
N GLY A 34 -15.05 -15.67 -8.05
CA GLY A 34 -14.22 -15.50 -9.25
C GLY A 34 -14.18 -14.06 -9.76
N LEU A 35 -14.34 -13.09 -8.85
CA LEU A 35 -14.29 -11.66 -9.18
C LEU A 35 -12.91 -11.11 -8.84
N ASP A 36 -12.33 -10.38 -9.78
CA ASP A 36 -11.10 -9.64 -9.55
C ASP A 36 -11.35 -8.39 -8.72
N THR A 37 -10.38 -8.03 -7.88
CA THR A 37 -10.49 -6.90 -6.97
C THR A 37 -9.36 -5.91 -7.20
N THR A 38 -9.69 -4.61 -7.24
CA THR A 38 -8.73 -3.52 -7.16
C THR A 38 -8.74 -2.95 -5.75
N LEU A 39 -7.62 -3.04 -5.05
CA LEU A 39 -7.43 -2.53 -3.69
C LEU A 39 -6.65 -1.20 -3.73
N ILE A 40 -7.35 -0.10 -3.49
CA ILE A 40 -6.78 1.25 -3.56
C ILE A 40 -6.90 1.94 -2.20
N SER A 41 -5.78 2.46 -1.70
CA SER A 41 -5.79 3.40 -0.57
C SER A 41 -4.45 4.15 -0.49
N PRO A 42 -4.36 5.25 0.24
CA PRO A 42 -3.08 5.91 0.48
C PRO A 42 -2.01 4.96 1.00
N ARG A 43 -0.75 5.32 0.83
CA ARG A 43 0.38 4.54 1.36
C ARG A 43 0.23 4.30 2.87
N LYS A 44 0.73 3.15 3.34
CA LYS A 44 0.80 2.82 4.77
C LYS A 44 -0.55 2.72 5.50
N MET A 45 -1.65 2.54 4.77
CA MET A 45 -2.99 2.28 5.32
C MET A 45 -3.24 0.80 5.65
N GLY A 46 -2.32 -0.09 5.31
CA GLY A 46 -2.40 -1.52 5.62
C GLY A 46 -2.90 -2.41 4.48
N LYS A 47 -2.79 -1.98 3.20
CA LYS A 47 -3.18 -2.80 2.03
C LYS A 47 -2.50 -4.15 2.00
N THR A 48 -1.18 -4.16 2.00
CA THR A 48 -0.37 -5.39 2.03
C THR A 48 -0.73 -6.26 3.24
N GLY A 49 -0.94 -5.63 4.41
CA GLY A 49 -1.40 -6.34 5.61
C GLY A 49 -2.75 -7.02 5.42
N LEU A 50 -3.71 -6.37 4.77
CA LEU A 50 -5.02 -6.97 4.46
C LEU A 50 -4.88 -8.17 3.52
N ILE A 51 -4.06 -8.07 2.46
CA ILE A 51 -3.81 -9.18 1.54
C ILE A 51 -3.22 -10.38 2.29
N LEU A 52 -2.15 -10.16 3.05
CA LEU A 52 -1.47 -11.21 3.79
C LEU A 52 -2.35 -11.81 4.91
N TYR A 53 -3.15 -10.99 5.57
CA TYR A 53 -4.14 -11.47 6.54
C TYR A 53 -5.24 -12.31 5.88
N THR A 54 -5.70 -11.90 4.69
CA THR A 54 -6.66 -12.70 3.90
C THR A 54 -6.03 -14.04 3.49
N PHE A 55 -4.77 -14.07 3.11
CA PHE A 55 -4.03 -15.31 2.78
C PHE A 55 -3.86 -16.22 4.01
N TYR A 56 -3.58 -15.61 5.17
CA TYR A 56 -3.59 -16.36 6.43
C TYR A 56 -4.96 -17.01 6.69
N LYS A 57 -6.06 -16.27 6.50
CA LYS A 57 -7.43 -16.82 6.65
C LYS A 57 -7.73 -17.94 5.67
N ILE A 58 -7.31 -17.85 4.42
CA ILE A 58 -7.41 -18.94 3.43
C ILE A 58 -6.74 -20.20 3.96
N SER A 59 -5.56 -20.07 4.56
CA SER A 59 -4.80 -21.19 5.13
C SER A 59 -5.44 -21.74 6.40
N GLU A 60 -5.83 -20.85 7.34
CA GLU A 60 -6.46 -21.20 8.62
C GLU A 60 -7.77 -21.97 8.42
N GLU A 61 -8.62 -21.51 7.51
CA GLU A 61 -9.90 -22.08 7.17
C GLU A 61 -9.78 -23.24 6.16
N LYS A 62 -8.57 -23.56 5.72
CA LYS A 62 -8.26 -24.63 4.75
C LYS A 62 -9.09 -24.53 3.46
N LEU A 63 -9.30 -23.30 3.00
CA LEU A 63 -10.04 -23.08 1.75
C LEU A 63 -9.28 -23.70 0.56
N PRO A 64 -10.00 -24.19 -0.46
CA PRO A 64 -9.37 -24.81 -1.64
C PRO A 64 -8.80 -23.76 -2.60
N LEU A 65 -8.00 -22.85 -2.08
CA LEU A 65 -7.38 -21.73 -2.77
C LEU A 65 -5.85 -21.81 -2.63
N THR A 66 -5.13 -21.29 -3.60
CA THR A 66 -3.66 -21.17 -3.57
C THR A 66 -3.29 -19.69 -3.66
N PRO A 67 -2.91 -19.05 -2.56
CA PRO A 67 -2.57 -17.63 -2.54
C PRO A 67 -1.12 -17.41 -3.02
N ILE A 68 -0.93 -16.45 -3.91
CA ILE A 68 0.40 -16.00 -4.38
C ILE A 68 0.46 -14.47 -4.27
N TYR A 69 1.48 -13.96 -3.60
CA TYR A 69 1.75 -12.53 -3.46
C TYR A 69 2.96 -12.13 -4.28
N VAL A 70 2.82 -11.06 -5.06
CA VAL A 70 3.88 -10.49 -5.91
C VAL A 70 3.94 -8.99 -5.68
N ASP A 71 5.06 -8.49 -5.20
CA ASP A 71 5.35 -7.06 -5.12
C ASP A 71 6.20 -6.65 -6.32
N ILE A 72 5.67 -5.77 -7.15
CA ILE A 72 6.36 -5.31 -8.36
C ILE A 72 6.95 -3.90 -8.22
N PHE A 73 7.04 -3.36 -7.00
CA PHE A 73 7.57 -2.02 -6.77
C PHE A 73 8.97 -1.80 -7.36
N ALA A 74 9.85 -2.79 -7.21
CA ALA A 74 11.25 -2.71 -7.66
C ALA A 74 11.44 -3.09 -9.14
N THR A 75 10.40 -3.45 -9.86
CA THR A 75 10.50 -3.86 -11.27
C THR A 75 10.56 -2.64 -12.19
N LEU A 76 11.41 -2.71 -13.20
CA LEU A 76 11.65 -1.62 -14.16
C LEU A 76 11.19 -1.95 -15.58
N SER A 77 10.80 -3.21 -15.83
CA SER A 77 10.47 -3.72 -17.17
C SER A 77 9.55 -4.93 -17.09
N LEU A 78 8.95 -5.30 -18.23
CA LEU A 78 8.19 -6.55 -18.37
C LEU A 78 9.05 -7.78 -18.03
N LYS A 79 10.33 -7.76 -18.36
CA LYS A 79 11.29 -8.81 -17.99
C LYS A 79 11.38 -8.97 -16.47
N ASP A 80 11.46 -7.87 -15.73
CA ASP A 80 11.56 -7.91 -14.27
C ASP A 80 10.23 -8.40 -13.65
N PHE A 81 9.10 -7.99 -14.22
CA PHE A 81 7.79 -8.51 -13.83
C PHE A 81 7.71 -10.03 -13.98
N ILE A 82 8.11 -10.56 -15.15
CA ILE A 82 8.15 -12.01 -15.43
C ILE A 82 9.05 -12.73 -14.43
N LYS A 83 10.23 -12.17 -14.15
CA LYS A 83 11.16 -12.69 -13.15
C LYS A 83 10.49 -12.78 -11.78
N THR A 84 9.97 -11.68 -11.28
CA THR A 84 9.36 -11.59 -9.94
C THR A 84 8.14 -12.52 -9.80
N LEU A 85 7.30 -12.62 -10.84
CA LEU A 85 6.18 -13.56 -10.88
C LEU A 85 6.68 -15.02 -10.86
N SER A 86 7.72 -15.35 -11.62
CA SER A 86 8.30 -16.71 -11.63
C SER A 86 8.86 -17.10 -10.27
N GLU A 87 9.53 -16.18 -9.59
CA GLU A 87 10.08 -16.36 -8.24
C GLU A 87 8.96 -16.63 -7.22
N ALA A 88 7.86 -15.85 -7.27
CA ALA A 88 6.71 -16.06 -6.41
C ALA A 88 6.02 -17.41 -6.65
N ILE A 89 5.90 -17.83 -7.91
CA ILE A 89 5.36 -19.16 -8.26
C ILE A 89 6.25 -20.29 -7.72
N LEU A 90 7.58 -20.16 -7.84
CA LEU A 90 8.51 -21.16 -7.29
C LEU A 90 8.51 -21.20 -5.76
N ALA A 91 8.31 -20.06 -5.10
CA ALA A 91 8.19 -20.01 -3.65
C ALA A 91 6.92 -20.76 -3.17
N GLU A 92 5.78 -20.60 -3.87
CA GLU A 92 4.54 -21.32 -3.55
C GLU A 92 4.58 -22.80 -3.95
N PHE A 93 5.21 -23.11 -5.09
CA PHE A 93 5.34 -24.46 -5.60
C PHE A 93 6.83 -24.89 -5.67
N PRO A 94 7.45 -25.27 -4.54
CA PRO A 94 8.86 -25.65 -4.51
C PRO A 94 9.18 -26.80 -5.48
N GLU A 95 10.36 -26.77 -6.10
CA GLU A 95 10.81 -27.73 -7.14
C GLU A 95 10.62 -29.20 -6.73
N LYS A 96 10.81 -29.51 -5.45
CA LYS A 96 10.64 -30.88 -4.91
C LYS A 96 9.20 -31.39 -4.95
N THR A 97 8.23 -30.53 -5.19
CA THR A 97 6.82 -30.91 -5.32
C THR A 97 6.49 -31.33 -6.76
N SER A 98 5.47 -32.16 -6.93
CA SER A 98 5.01 -32.56 -8.27
C SER A 98 4.59 -31.36 -9.14
N ILE A 99 4.00 -30.33 -8.53
CA ILE A 99 3.60 -29.11 -9.22
C ILE A 99 4.83 -28.26 -9.56
N GLY A 100 5.74 -28.07 -8.61
CA GLY A 100 6.97 -27.32 -8.82
C GLY A 100 7.88 -27.95 -9.88
N SER A 101 7.98 -29.28 -9.92
CA SER A 101 8.72 -30.00 -10.98
C SER A 101 8.12 -29.74 -12.37
N LYS A 102 6.79 -29.69 -12.51
CA LYS A 102 6.13 -29.33 -13.77
C LYS A 102 6.42 -27.87 -14.15
N PHE A 103 6.38 -26.97 -13.17
CA PHE A 103 6.73 -25.57 -13.40
C PHE A 103 8.18 -25.39 -13.84
N MET A 104 9.10 -26.11 -13.22
CA MET A 104 10.50 -26.14 -13.63
C MET A 104 10.68 -26.64 -15.07
N THR A 105 9.90 -27.65 -15.47
CA THR A 105 9.91 -28.15 -16.85
C THR A 105 9.41 -27.11 -17.84
N LEU A 106 8.34 -26.36 -17.48
CA LEU A 106 7.86 -25.21 -18.25
C LEU A 106 8.95 -24.15 -18.39
N LEU A 107 9.56 -23.75 -17.27
CA LEU A 107 10.58 -22.70 -17.26
C LEU A 107 11.80 -23.07 -18.11
N LYS A 108 12.24 -24.34 -18.12
CA LYS A 108 13.36 -24.80 -18.95
C LYS A 108 13.18 -24.49 -20.44
N GLY A 109 11.94 -24.45 -20.94
CA GLY A 109 11.62 -24.01 -22.30
C GLY A 109 12.01 -22.56 -22.60
N TYR A 110 12.13 -21.72 -21.56
CA TYR A 110 12.50 -20.30 -21.67
C TYR A 110 13.95 -20.00 -21.25
N ARG A 111 14.77 -21.03 -21.07
CA ARG A 111 16.21 -20.96 -20.74
C ARG A 111 16.50 -20.07 -19.51
N PRO A 112 15.86 -20.29 -18.35
CA PRO A 112 16.12 -19.55 -17.14
C PRO A 112 17.47 -19.90 -16.55
N THR A 113 18.06 -18.97 -15.82
CA THR A 113 19.06 -19.25 -14.80
C THR A 113 18.34 -19.25 -13.45
N ILE A 114 18.45 -20.37 -12.70
CA ILE A 114 17.80 -20.49 -11.39
C ILE A 114 18.88 -20.69 -10.33
N SER A 115 18.81 -19.88 -9.29
CA SER A 115 19.62 -19.95 -8.09
C SER A 115 18.76 -19.76 -6.85
N TYR A 116 19.35 -19.93 -5.68
CA TYR A 116 18.67 -19.69 -4.42
C TYR A 116 19.49 -18.71 -3.59
N ASP A 117 18.83 -17.74 -3.01
CA ASP A 117 19.48 -16.79 -2.10
C ASP A 117 20.02 -17.53 -0.88
N PRO A 118 21.32 -17.41 -0.57
CA PRO A 118 21.93 -18.18 0.52
C PRO A 118 21.41 -17.81 1.92
N ALA A 119 20.90 -16.59 2.10
CA ALA A 119 20.46 -16.10 3.39
C ALA A 119 18.98 -16.44 3.66
N SER A 120 18.12 -16.28 2.65
CA SER A 120 16.67 -16.50 2.78
C SER A 120 16.19 -17.85 2.25
N GLY A 121 17.00 -18.54 1.42
CA GLY A 121 16.61 -19.77 0.72
C GLY A 121 15.57 -19.54 -0.38
N LEU A 122 15.22 -18.29 -0.68
CA LEU A 122 14.24 -17.96 -1.70
C LEU A 122 14.80 -18.19 -3.12
N PRO A 123 13.96 -18.65 -4.06
CA PRO A 123 14.37 -18.83 -5.44
C PRO A 123 14.65 -17.49 -6.12
N GLN A 124 15.68 -17.45 -6.93
CA GLN A 124 16.03 -16.35 -7.81
C GLN A 124 16.02 -16.86 -9.26
N VAL A 125 15.31 -16.19 -10.14
CA VAL A 125 15.16 -16.56 -11.54
C VAL A 125 15.73 -15.47 -12.42
N GLY A 126 16.60 -15.83 -13.34
CA GLY A 126 17.12 -14.94 -14.39
C GLY A 126 16.64 -15.39 -15.77
N PHE A 127 16.34 -14.45 -16.66
CA PHE A 127 16.00 -14.72 -18.05
C PHE A 127 16.92 -13.94 -19.00
N ASN A 128 17.34 -14.59 -20.08
CA ASN A 128 18.08 -13.97 -21.16
C ASN A 128 17.22 -13.97 -22.43
N PHE A 129 16.21 -13.08 -22.47
CA PHE A 129 15.35 -12.94 -23.64
C PHE A 129 16.09 -12.34 -24.82
N VAL A 130 15.91 -12.93 -25.98
CA VAL A 130 16.50 -12.47 -27.24
C VAL A 130 15.54 -11.52 -27.99
N SER A 131 14.23 -11.64 -27.71
CA SER A 131 13.20 -10.82 -28.37
C SER A 131 12.04 -10.47 -27.41
N PRO A 132 11.31 -9.39 -27.70
CA PRO A 132 10.07 -9.08 -26.96
C PRO A 132 9.04 -10.21 -27.01
N ASN A 133 8.93 -10.93 -28.13
CA ASN A 133 8.00 -12.06 -28.26
C ASN A 133 8.29 -13.18 -27.25
N GLU A 134 9.55 -13.44 -26.92
CA GLU A 134 9.91 -14.42 -25.90
C GLU A 134 9.38 -14.02 -24.51
N GLN A 135 9.40 -12.73 -24.19
CA GLN A 135 8.83 -12.22 -22.93
C GLN A 135 7.32 -12.46 -22.88
N GLU A 136 6.60 -12.13 -23.95
CA GLU A 136 5.16 -12.32 -24.04
C GLU A 136 4.76 -13.80 -23.95
N TYR A 137 5.47 -14.68 -24.65
CA TYR A 137 5.24 -16.13 -24.59
C TYR A 137 5.52 -16.69 -23.19
N THR A 138 6.60 -16.20 -22.55
CA THR A 138 6.92 -16.62 -21.17
C THR A 138 5.82 -16.19 -20.22
N LEU A 139 5.40 -14.94 -20.27
CA LEU A 139 4.32 -14.41 -19.44
C LEU A 139 3.02 -15.21 -19.61
N LYS A 140 2.64 -15.48 -20.87
CA LYS A 140 1.48 -16.32 -21.19
C LYS A 140 1.63 -17.70 -20.56
N GLY A 141 2.79 -18.35 -20.71
CA GLY A 141 3.06 -19.65 -20.13
C GLY A 141 2.94 -19.68 -18.60
N LEU A 142 3.38 -18.60 -17.90
CA LEU A 142 3.20 -18.47 -16.45
C LEU A 142 1.72 -18.41 -16.07
N PHE A 143 0.92 -17.61 -16.76
CA PHE A 143 -0.53 -17.53 -16.49
C PHE A 143 -1.25 -18.83 -16.85
N ASP A 144 -0.93 -19.46 -17.97
CA ASP A 144 -1.50 -20.75 -18.35
C ASP A 144 -1.17 -21.83 -17.32
N PHE A 145 0.06 -21.84 -16.79
CA PHE A 145 0.44 -22.74 -15.70
C PHE A 145 -0.41 -22.51 -14.46
N LEU A 146 -0.56 -21.28 -14.01
CA LEU A 146 -1.39 -20.94 -12.85
C LEU A 146 -2.86 -21.30 -13.08
N ASN A 147 -3.38 -21.02 -14.27
CA ASN A 147 -4.77 -21.31 -14.64
C ASN A 147 -5.06 -22.82 -14.71
N SER A 148 -4.04 -23.64 -14.96
CA SER A 148 -4.15 -25.11 -15.03
C SER A 148 -4.14 -25.81 -13.67
N GLN A 149 -3.98 -25.07 -12.56
CA GLN A 149 -3.91 -25.69 -11.24
C GLN A 149 -5.27 -26.27 -10.81
N LYS A 150 -5.23 -27.31 -9.98
CA LYS A 150 -6.47 -27.95 -9.45
C LYS A 150 -7.24 -27.04 -8.50
N LYS A 151 -6.53 -26.30 -7.66
CA LYS A 151 -7.11 -25.29 -6.77
C LYS A 151 -7.09 -23.95 -7.47
N ARG A 152 -8.10 -23.12 -7.25
CA ARG A 152 -8.09 -21.74 -7.74
C ARG A 152 -6.91 -20.97 -7.16
N VAL A 153 -6.20 -20.27 -8.00
CA VAL A 153 -5.10 -19.39 -7.60
C VAL A 153 -5.66 -18.02 -7.24
N VAL A 154 -5.14 -17.42 -6.17
CA VAL A 154 -5.39 -16.03 -5.81
C VAL A 154 -4.08 -15.29 -5.99
N LEU A 155 -3.98 -14.52 -7.08
CA LEU A 155 -2.76 -13.78 -7.41
C LEU A 155 -2.92 -12.31 -7.02
N ALA A 156 -2.24 -11.91 -5.95
CA ALA A 156 -2.16 -10.52 -5.53
C ALA A 156 -0.91 -9.87 -6.11
N ILE A 157 -1.10 -8.79 -6.87
CA ILE A 157 -0.02 -7.99 -7.47
C ILE A 157 -0.03 -6.64 -6.75
N ASP A 158 0.96 -6.42 -5.88
CA ASP A 158 1.11 -5.17 -5.13
C ASP A 158 1.92 -4.15 -5.94
N GLU A 159 1.59 -2.86 -5.73
CA GLU A 159 2.10 -1.70 -6.44
C GLU A 159 1.88 -1.78 -7.97
N PHE A 160 0.69 -2.28 -8.37
CA PHE A 160 0.33 -2.58 -9.76
C PHE A 160 0.51 -1.39 -10.71
N GLN A 161 0.38 -0.15 -10.23
CA GLN A 161 0.65 1.03 -11.06
C GLN A 161 2.07 1.08 -11.61
N GLN A 162 3.01 0.28 -11.09
CA GLN A 162 4.39 0.23 -11.58
C GLN A 162 4.47 -0.19 -13.06
N ILE A 163 3.51 -0.96 -13.56
CA ILE A 163 3.47 -1.34 -14.99
C ILE A 163 3.39 -0.15 -15.95
N THR A 164 2.92 1.01 -15.48
CA THR A 164 2.84 2.22 -16.32
C THR A 164 4.19 2.91 -16.52
N GLU A 165 5.19 2.54 -15.73
CA GLU A 165 6.56 3.08 -15.82
C GLU A 165 7.47 2.21 -16.70
N TYR A 166 6.99 1.05 -17.19
CA TYR A 166 7.80 0.16 -18.00
C TYR A 166 8.07 0.75 -19.39
N PRO A 167 9.28 0.53 -19.94
CA PRO A 167 9.65 1.04 -21.26
C PRO A 167 8.91 0.35 -22.42
N GLU A 168 8.42 -0.88 -22.19
CA GLU A 168 7.69 -1.63 -23.20
C GLU A 168 6.30 -1.02 -23.41
N LYS A 169 5.95 -0.81 -24.66
CA LYS A 169 4.63 -0.29 -25.02
C LYS A 169 3.54 -1.34 -24.84
N ASN A 170 2.36 -0.90 -24.42
CA ASN A 170 1.15 -1.74 -24.34
C ASN A 170 1.19 -2.86 -23.29
N VAL A 171 2.04 -2.79 -22.27
CA VAL A 171 2.10 -3.79 -21.20
C VAL A 171 0.73 -3.97 -20.51
N GLU A 172 0.01 -2.89 -20.29
CA GLU A 172 -1.34 -2.92 -19.74
C GLU A 172 -2.31 -3.72 -20.61
N ALA A 173 -2.32 -3.47 -21.92
CA ALA A 173 -3.17 -4.19 -22.87
C ALA A 173 -2.78 -5.68 -22.93
N LEU A 174 -1.48 -5.99 -22.92
CA LEU A 174 -0.96 -7.35 -22.91
C LEU A 174 -1.42 -8.10 -21.66
N LEU A 175 -1.24 -7.52 -20.47
CA LEU A 175 -1.68 -8.11 -19.21
C LEU A 175 -3.21 -8.32 -19.22
N ARG A 176 -3.97 -7.33 -19.68
CA ARG A 176 -5.43 -7.46 -19.76
C ARG A 176 -5.86 -8.58 -20.71
N THR A 177 -5.21 -8.71 -21.87
CA THR A 177 -5.50 -9.78 -22.82
C THR A 177 -5.33 -11.17 -22.20
N TYR A 178 -4.31 -11.34 -21.37
CA TYR A 178 -4.09 -12.63 -20.72
C TYR A 178 -5.01 -12.82 -19.53
N THR A 179 -5.10 -11.85 -18.62
CA THR A 179 -5.84 -12.01 -17.37
C THR A 179 -7.34 -12.24 -17.57
N GLN A 180 -7.94 -11.64 -18.61
CA GLN A 180 -9.37 -11.85 -18.90
C GLN A 180 -9.72 -13.28 -19.35
N GLN A 181 -8.73 -14.09 -19.76
CA GLN A 181 -8.91 -15.48 -20.19
C GLN A 181 -8.70 -16.47 -19.03
N MET A 182 -8.27 -15.99 -17.85
CA MET A 182 -7.88 -16.82 -16.71
C MET A 182 -9.09 -17.08 -15.80
N HIS A 183 -9.77 -18.21 -16.00
CA HIS A 183 -10.99 -18.56 -15.25
C HIS A 183 -10.70 -19.18 -13.87
N ASN A 184 -9.50 -19.71 -13.66
CA ASN A 184 -9.09 -20.35 -12.41
C ASN A 184 -8.13 -19.49 -11.58
N ILE A 185 -8.01 -18.20 -11.93
CA ILE A 185 -7.24 -17.22 -11.18
C ILE A 185 -8.19 -16.09 -10.76
N SER A 186 -8.11 -15.68 -9.50
CA SER A 186 -8.72 -14.42 -9.01
C SER A 186 -7.59 -13.43 -8.75
N PHE A 187 -7.65 -12.28 -9.39
CA PHE A 187 -6.62 -11.25 -9.27
C PHE A 187 -6.97 -10.22 -8.19
N ILE A 188 -5.96 -9.82 -7.43
CA ILE A 188 -6.01 -8.67 -6.53
C ILE A 188 -4.96 -7.67 -7.01
N TYR A 189 -5.39 -6.60 -7.66
CA TYR A 189 -4.52 -5.51 -8.08
C TYR A 189 -4.45 -4.47 -6.97
N CYS A 190 -3.31 -4.34 -6.33
CA CYS A 190 -3.12 -3.43 -5.21
C CYS A 190 -2.21 -2.27 -5.62
N GLY A 191 -2.51 -1.06 -5.17
CA GLY A 191 -1.68 0.10 -5.45
C GLY A 191 -1.89 1.27 -4.51
N SER A 192 -0.85 2.09 -4.40
CA SER A 192 -0.81 3.24 -3.49
C SER A 192 -1.02 4.58 -4.19
N LYS A 193 -0.67 4.70 -5.47
CA LYS A 193 -0.88 5.92 -6.27
C LYS A 193 -2.33 5.96 -6.77
N LYS A 194 -3.21 6.54 -5.94
CA LYS A 194 -4.67 6.54 -6.18
C LYS A 194 -5.05 7.08 -7.56
N SER A 195 -4.43 8.17 -8.01
CA SER A 195 -4.70 8.77 -9.32
C SER A 195 -4.42 7.80 -10.47
N ILE A 196 -3.25 7.16 -10.47
CA ILE A 196 -2.85 6.21 -11.51
C ILE A 196 -3.71 4.95 -11.47
N MET A 197 -3.93 4.37 -10.27
CA MET A 197 -4.80 3.20 -10.11
C MET A 197 -6.23 3.50 -10.58
N SER A 198 -6.76 4.68 -10.24
CA SER A 198 -8.08 5.09 -10.74
C SER A 198 -8.08 5.21 -12.26
N GLN A 199 -7.07 5.81 -12.88
CA GLN A 199 -6.97 5.86 -14.34
C GLN A 199 -6.97 4.46 -14.96
N ILE A 200 -6.17 3.52 -14.46
CA ILE A 200 -6.09 2.15 -14.99
C ILE A 200 -7.47 1.46 -14.99
N PHE A 201 -8.25 1.59 -13.88
CA PHE A 201 -9.46 0.79 -13.68
C PHE A 201 -10.79 1.54 -13.91
N THR A 202 -10.78 2.88 -14.01
CA THR A 202 -12.02 3.67 -14.18
C THR A 202 -12.05 4.55 -15.43
N ASP A 203 -10.93 4.72 -16.13
CA ASP A 203 -10.90 5.44 -17.41
C ASP A 203 -11.35 4.51 -18.54
N ALA A 204 -12.42 4.91 -19.25
CA ALA A 204 -13.00 4.13 -20.35
C ALA A 204 -12.03 3.90 -21.53
N ALA A 205 -10.98 4.71 -21.65
CA ALA A 205 -9.96 4.56 -22.68
C ALA A 205 -8.87 3.51 -22.32
N ARG A 206 -8.88 2.96 -21.09
CA ARG A 206 -7.84 2.05 -20.60
C ARG A 206 -8.26 0.58 -20.69
N PRO A 207 -7.32 -0.36 -20.93
CA PRO A 207 -7.60 -1.79 -21.09
C PRO A 207 -8.32 -2.44 -19.90
N PHE A 208 -8.00 -2.02 -18.67
CA PHE A 208 -8.60 -2.56 -17.43
C PHE A 208 -9.90 -1.85 -17.02
N TYR A 209 -10.47 -0.98 -17.85
CA TYR A 209 -11.71 -0.29 -17.54
C TYR A 209 -12.80 -1.25 -17.06
N SER A 210 -13.39 -0.95 -15.89
CA SER A 210 -14.52 -1.70 -15.30
C SER A 210 -14.32 -3.21 -15.17
N SER A 211 -13.05 -3.67 -15.06
CA SER A 211 -12.72 -5.10 -15.03
C SER A 211 -12.69 -5.72 -13.64
N THR A 212 -12.79 -4.91 -12.59
CA THR A 212 -12.64 -5.35 -11.21
C THR A 212 -13.67 -4.76 -10.27
N ARG A 213 -13.83 -5.36 -9.08
CA ARG A 213 -14.53 -4.75 -7.95
C ARG A 213 -13.56 -3.87 -7.18
N GLN A 214 -13.95 -2.63 -6.94
CA GLN A 214 -13.12 -1.69 -6.19
C GLN A 214 -13.32 -1.89 -4.69
N LEU A 215 -12.23 -2.00 -3.96
CA LEU A 215 -12.18 -2.02 -2.50
C LEU A 215 -11.21 -0.93 -2.03
N SER A 216 -11.68 -0.06 -1.14
CA SER A 216 -10.86 1.02 -0.58
C SER A 216 -10.70 0.84 0.92
N LEU A 217 -9.49 1.06 1.43
CA LEU A 217 -9.27 1.10 2.88
C LEU A 217 -9.45 2.51 3.40
N GLY A 218 -10.43 2.67 4.28
CA GLY A 218 -10.63 3.86 5.07
C GLY A 218 -9.83 3.84 6.38
N LYS A 219 -10.09 4.81 7.25
CA LYS A 219 -9.60 4.81 8.64
C LYS A 219 -10.29 3.69 9.42
N ILE A 220 -9.57 3.07 10.35
CA ILE A 220 -10.16 2.12 11.30
C ILE A 220 -11.14 2.88 12.20
N ASP A 221 -12.24 2.23 12.55
CA ASP A 221 -13.21 2.80 13.50
C ASP A 221 -12.53 3.15 14.83
N ALA A 222 -12.97 4.26 15.45
CA ALA A 222 -12.28 4.78 16.65
C ALA A 222 -12.39 3.84 17.84
N ASP A 223 -13.57 3.23 18.06
CA ASP A 223 -13.81 2.35 19.19
C ASP A 223 -13.06 1.03 19.03
N ILE A 224 -13.10 0.47 17.82
CA ILE A 224 -12.36 -0.76 17.48
C ILE A 224 -10.86 -0.53 17.64
N TYR A 225 -10.34 0.60 17.16
CA TYR A 225 -8.92 0.89 17.26
C TYR A 225 -8.50 1.15 18.71
N SER A 226 -9.34 1.84 19.49
CA SER A 226 -9.12 2.05 20.92
C SER A 226 -9.06 0.74 21.70
N ALA A 227 -9.98 -0.19 21.44
CA ALA A 227 -10.00 -1.50 22.05
C ALA A 227 -8.72 -2.30 21.74
N PHE A 228 -8.30 -2.32 20.46
CA PHE A 228 -7.06 -2.95 20.03
C PHE A 228 -5.83 -2.33 20.72
N ILE A 229 -5.72 -1.00 20.74
CA ILE A 229 -4.59 -0.32 21.39
C ILE A 229 -4.52 -0.65 22.89
N ARG A 230 -5.67 -0.62 23.60
CA ARG A 230 -5.72 -1.00 25.03
C ARG A 230 -5.27 -2.44 25.26
N GLU A 231 -5.75 -3.37 24.45
CA GLU A 231 -5.35 -4.78 24.50
C GLU A 231 -3.83 -4.94 24.34
N LYS A 232 -3.24 -4.25 23.35
CA LYS A 232 -1.80 -4.37 23.07
C LYS A 232 -0.91 -3.67 24.09
N PHE A 233 -1.42 -2.70 24.85
CA PHE A 233 -0.70 -2.09 25.97
C PHE A 233 -0.78 -2.93 27.27
N ALA A 234 -1.72 -3.85 27.38
CA ALA A 234 -1.88 -4.63 28.60
C ALA A 234 -0.56 -5.31 29.05
N PRO A 235 -0.23 -5.30 30.35
CA PRO A 235 -1.04 -4.88 31.49
C PRO A 235 -1.02 -3.37 31.80
N ALA A 236 -0.34 -2.54 31.03
CA ALA A 236 -0.38 -1.09 31.19
C ALA A 236 -1.78 -0.54 30.82
N THR A 237 -2.21 0.48 31.56
CA THR A 237 -3.47 1.16 31.29
C THR A 237 -3.26 2.38 30.39
N VAL A 238 -4.21 2.67 29.51
CA VAL A 238 -4.22 3.88 28.67
C VAL A 238 -5.41 4.74 29.11
N THR A 239 -5.15 5.98 29.54
CA THR A 239 -6.24 6.89 29.96
C THR A 239 -7.07 7.32 28.73
N ASP A 240 -8.32 7.73 28.95
CA ASP A 240 -9.21 8.16 27.86
C ASP A 240 -8.66 9.39 27.13
N GLU A 241 -8.08 10.34 27.87
CA GLU A 241 -7.46 11.53 27.28
C GLU A 241 -6.24 11.18 26.43
N ALA A 242 -5.44 10.21 26.86
CA ALA A 242 -4.30 9.72 26.06
C ALA A 242 -4.78 9.02 24.81
N MET A 243 -5.82 8.19 24.91
CA MET A 243 -6.41 7.50 23.77
C MET A 243 -6.96 8.49 22.73
N TYR A 244 -7.77 9.45 23.19
CA TYR A 244 -8.28 10.51 22.34
C TYR A 244 -7.14 11.26 21.64
N TYR A 245 -6.11 11.67 22.40
CA TYR A 245 -4.95 12.36 21.85
C TYR A 245 -4.23 11.50 20.79
N ILE A 246 -3.97 10.23 21.06
CA ILE A 246 -3.29 9.33 20.12
C ILE A 246 -4.04 9.27 18.79
N LEU A 247 -5.36 9.02 18.83
CA LEU A 247 -6.17 8.87 17.64
C LEU A 247 -6.33 10.16 16.85
N GLU A 248 -6.55 11.30 17.51
CA GLU A 248 -6.69 12.61 16.86
C GLU A 248 -5.36 13.12 16.31
N TRP A 249 -4.28 13.00 17.09
CA TRP A 249 -2.97 13.49 16.66
C TRP A 249 -2.46 12.74 15.44
N THR A 250 -2.70 11.44 15.35
CA THR A 250 -2.33 10.57 14.22
C THR A 250 -3.40 10.55 13.12
N ARG A 251 -4.52 11.26 13.29
CA ARG A 251 -5.68 11.26 12.37
C ARG A 251 -6.21 9.85 12.11
N ARG A 252 -6.02 8.91 13.04
CA ARG A 252 -6.35 7.47 12.92
C ARG A 252 -5.72 6.78 11.69
N HIS A 253 -4.64 7.34 11.17
CA HIS A 253 -3.92 6.72 10.07
C HIS A 253 -3.10 5.54 10.58
N THR A 254 -3.29 4.35 10.01
CA THR A 254 -2.73 3.07 10.49
C THR A 254 -1.25 3.18 10.87
N PHE A 255 -0.40 3.62 9.95
CA PHE A 255 1.04 3.71 10.19
C PHE A 255 1.41 4.71 11.29
N TYR A 256 0.83 5.91 11.27
CA TYR A 256 1.20 6.95 12.25
C TYR A 256 0.69 6.62 13.64
N THR A 257 -0.48 5.96 13.76
CA THR A 257 -0.99 5.46 15.04
C THR A 257 -0.10 4.35 15.57
N GLN A 258 0.27 3.37 14.73
CA GLN A 258 1.20 2.32 15.12
C GLN A 258 2.56 2.89 15.54
N SER A 259 3.10 3.85 14.79
CA SER A 259 4.39 4.47 15.10
C SER A 259 4.38 5.22 16.43
N LEU A 260 3.31 5.98 16.73
CA LEU A 260 3.18 6.68 18.01
C LEU A 260 3.01 5.69 19.16
N CYS A 261 2.17 4.68 18.99
CA CYS A 261 2.00 3.62 20.01
C CYS A 261 3.29 2.83 20.24
N ASN A 262 4.09 2.58 19.18
CA ASN A 262 5.40 1.93 19.28
C ASN A 262 6.35 2.76 20.17
N GLU A 263 6.44 4.07 19.93
CA GLU A 263 7.29 4.98 20.71
C GLU A 263 6.82 5.08 22.16
N ILE A 264 5.49 5.09 22.42
CA ILE A 264 4.91 5.09 23.74
C ILE A 264 5.23 3.77 24.47
N PHE A 265 5.04 2.63 23.80
CA PHE A 265 5.27 1.30 24.39
C PHE A 265 6.73 1.09 24.81
N ALA A 266 7.67 1.62 24.04
CA ALA A 266 9.10 1.56 24.34
C ALA A 266 9.47 2.20 25.70
N ARG A 267 8.62 3.11 26.23
CA ARG A 267 8.83 3.79 27.52
C ARG A 267 8.47 2.93 28.72
N ARG A 268 7.76 1.82 28.52
CA ARG A 268 7.37 0.86 29.55
C ARG A 268 6.62 1.50 30.74
N ALA A 269 5.84 2.55 30.48
CA ALA A 269 5.02 3.20 31.48
C ALA A 269 3.90 2.25 31.96
N LYS A 270 3.64 2.18 33.27
CA LYS A 270 2.50 1.41 33.78
C LYS A 270 1.15 2.04 33.45
N THR A 271 1.14 3.37 33.30
CA THR A 271 -0.02 4.13 32.85
C THR A 271 0.40 5.06 31.71
N VAL A 272 -0.25 4.94 30.58
CA VAL A 272 -0.10 5.83 29.44
C VAL A 272 -1.04 7.02 29.65
N SER A 273 -0.52 8.10 30.23
CA SER A 273 -1.22 9.38 30.36
C SER A 273 -1.06 10.25 29.10
N ILE A 274 -1.84 11.31 29.00
CA ILE A 274 -1.72 12.29 27.93
C ILE A 274 -0.31 12.92 27.86
N ASP A 275 0.36 13.12 28.99
CA ASP A 275 1.72 13.67 29.01
C ASP A 275 2.75 12.70 28.44
N VAL A 276 2.59 11.40 28.70
CA VAL A 276 3.42 10.34 28.11
C VAL A 276 3.23 10.33 26.58
N ALA A 277 1.98 10.42 26.11
CA ALA A 277 1.68 10.45 24.68
C ALA A 277 2.22 11.72 24.00
N ARG A 278 2.04 12.90 24.62
CA ARG A 278 2.57 14.18 24.11
C ARG A 278 4.10 14.20 24.08
N LYS A 279 4.76 13.63 25.08
CA LYS A 279 6.22 13.53 25.07
C LYS A 279 6.70 12.63 23.94
N ALA A 280 6.05 11.48 23.72
CA ALA A 280 6.39 10.57 22.62
C ALA A 280 6.20 11.22 21.25
N SER A 281 5.09 11.94 21.04
CA SER A 281 4.82 12.62 19.78
C SER A 281 5.85 13.73 19.47
N ARG A 282 6.26 14.51 20.46
CA ARG A 282 7.32 15.53 20.30
C ARG A 282 8.65 14.89 19.89
N GLU A 283 9.06 13.84 20.57
CA GLU A 283 10.32 13.15 20.24
C GLU A 283 10.31 12.53 18.83
N ILE A 284 9.15 12.04 18.34
CA ILE A 284 9.02 11.61 16.95
C ILE A 284 9.29 12.79 16.00
N LEU A 285 8.68 13.96 16.26
CA LEU A 285 8.89 15.14 15.41
C LEU A 285 10.34 15.64 15.46
N GLU A 286 10.97 15.62 16.61
CA GLU A 286 12.39 15.97 16.78
C GLU A 286 13.29 15.02 15.98
N LYS A 287 13.08 13.71 16.07
CA LYS A 287 13.84 12.68 15.31
C LYS A 287 13.68 12.85 13.80
N GLU A 288 12.48 13.22 13.34
CA GLU A 288 12.16 13.36 11.91
C GLU A 288 12.45 14.76 11.35
N SER A 289 12.80 15.73 12.19
CA SER A 289 12.93 17.15 11.78
C SER A 289 13.94 17.36 10.66
N SER A 290 15.07 16.66 10.68
CA SER A 290 16.09 16.72 9.61
C SER A 290 15.54 16.22 8.27
N ASN A 291 14.74 15.15 8.27
CA ASN A 291 14.09 14.62 7.08
C ASN A 291 13.06 15.63 6.53
N PHE A 292 12.34 16.31 7.40
CA PHE A 292 11.35 17.31 7.00
C PHE A 292 12.01 18.56 6.42
N LEU A 293 13.17 18.99 6.94
CA LEU A 293 13.94 20.08 6.37
C LEU A 293 14.47 19.73 4.97
N GLN A 294 14.87 18.49 4.71
CA GLN A 294 15.29 18.08 3.36
C GLN A 294 14.16 18.19 2.33
N ILE A 295 12.89 18.02 2.73
CA ILE A 295 11.75 18.24 1.82
C ILE A 295 11.69 19.69 1.34
N ARG A 296 12.08 20.65 2.20
CA ARG A 296 12.12 22.07 1.83
C ARG A 296 13.07 22.33 0.66
N ASP A 297 14.20 21.62 0.60
CA ASP A 297 15.18 21.76 -0.47
C ASP A 297 14.71 21.18 -1.81
N LEU A 298 13.68 20.33 -1.79
CA LEU A 298 13.11 19.68 -2.97
C LEU A 298 11.95 20.45 -3.63
N ILE A 299 11.50 21.55 -2.99
CA ILE A 299 10.34 22.31 -3.45
C ILE A 299 10.60 23.83 -3.39
N THR A 300 9.82 24.57 -4.15
CA THR A 300 9.95 26.04 -4.18
C THR A 300 9.42 26.69 -2.90
N ASP A 301 9.83 27.94 -2.63
CA ASP A 301 9.32 28.71 -1.49
C ASP A 301 7.80 28.87 -1.51
N GLN A 302 7.19 29.02 -2.70
CA GLN A 302 5.75 29.10 -2.83
C GLN A 302 5.05 27.77 -2.51
N GLN A 303 5.64 26.67 -2.93
CA GLN A 303 5.16 25.31 -2.59
C GLN A 303 5.29 25.06 -1.09
N TRP A 304 6.41 25.47 -0.48
CA TRP A 304 6.60 25.34 0.96
C TRP A 304 5.58 26.15 1.77
N ARG A 305 5.30 27.43 1.38
CA ARG A 305 4.24 28.24 2.00
C ARG A 305 2.87 27.58 1.86
N MET A 306 2.56 27.03 0.70
CA MET A 306 1.31 26.29 0.48
C MET A 306 1.22 25.08 1.41
N LEU A 307 2.30 24.32 1.56
CA LEU A 307 2.35 23.14 2.43
C LEU A 307 2.11 23.52 3.90
N ILE A 308 2.74 24.60 4.37
CA ILE A 308 2.49 25.17 5.72
C ILE A 308 1.04 25.60 5.88
N ALA A 309 0.47 26.31 4.91
CA ALA A 309 -0.91 26.77 4.95
C ALA A 309 -1.89 25.59 5.07
N VAL A 310 -1.71 24.55 4.26
CA VAL A 310 -2.54 23.35 4.32
C VAL A 310 -2.34 22.59 5.63
N ALA A 311 -1.11 22.55 6.19
CA ALA A 311 -0.86 21.92 7.47
C ALA A 311 -1.64 22.61 8.59
N LYS A 312 -1.58 23.95 8.68
CA LYS A 312 -2.28 24.75 9.71
C LYS A 312 -3.80 24.60 9.70
N GLU A 313 -4.38 24.43 8.52
CA GLU A 313 -5.83 24.19 8.37
C GLU A 313 -6.20 22.70 8.50
N GLN A 314 -5.20 21.80 8.58
CA GLN A 314 -5.34 20.35 8.65
C GLN A 314 -6.04 19.70 7.43
N SER A 315 -7.14 20.25 6.98
CA SER A 315 -7.88 19.89 5.77
C SER A 315 -8.51 21.15 5.19
N VAL A 316 -8.20 21.45 3.94
CA VAL A 316 -8.61 22.69 3.29
C VAL A 316 -9.50 22.41 2.10
N GLN A 317 -10.66 23.04 2.10
CA GLN A 317 -11.50 23.24 0.92
C GLN A 317 -11.24 24.64 0.35
N GLY A 318 -11.38 24.81 -0.95
CA GLY A 318 -11.25 26.16 -1.53
C GLY A 318 -9.87 26.81 -1.41
N VAL A 319 -8.81 26.04 -1.59
CA VAL A 319 -7.39 26.51 -1.50
C VAL A 319 -7.06 27.67 -2.44
N THR A 320 -7.96 27.97 -3.39
CA THR A 320 -7.86 29.08 -4.32
C THR A 320 -8.77 30.25 -3.97
N SER A 321 -9.45 30.22 -2.82
CA SER A 321 -10.30 31.32 -2.35
C SER A 321 -9.47 32.56 -2.02
N ALA A 322 -10.04 33.75 -2.23
CA ALA A 322 -9.36 35.03 -1.95
C ALA A 322 -8.89 35.12 -0.50
N ASP A 323 -9.72 34.65 0.44
CA ASP A 323 -9.42 34.66 1.87
C ASP A 323 -8.23 33.77 2.22
N PHE A 324 -8.18 32.55 1.69
CA PHE A 324 -7.06 31.64 1.93
C PHE A 324 -5.76 32.18 1.32
N LEU A 325 -5.83 32.69 0.09
CA LEU A 325 -4.68 33.25 -0.61
C LEU A 325 -4.11 34.49 0.12
N ALA A 326 -4.98 35.37 0.60
CA ALA A 326 -4.60 36.54 1.36
C ALA A 326 -4.01 36.17 2.73
N LYS A 327 -4.68 35.25 3.47
CA LYS A 327 -4.24 34.79 4.79
C LYS A 327 -2.83 34.22 4.78
N TYR A 328 -2.48 33.46 3.76
CA TYR A 328 -1.20 32.75 3.66
C TYR A 328 -0.21 33.35 2.65
N GLN A 329 -0.55 34.47 2.03
CA GLN A 329 0.29 35.16 1.05
C GLN A 329 0.79 34.27 -0.10
N ILE A 330 -0.12 33.45 -0.65
CA ILE A 330 0.20 32.43 -1.66
C ILE A 330 0.25 33.01 -3.10
N GLY A 331 -0.15 34.25 -3.28
CA GLY A 331 -0.19 34.93 -4.58
C GLY A 331 -1.50 34.67 -5.33
N SER A 332 -1.47 34.46 -6.64
CA SER A 332 -2.67 34.31 -7.46
C SER A 332 -3.30 32.91 -7.37
N ALA A 333 -4.62 32.80 -7.65
CA ALA A 333 -5.33 31.54 -7.72
C ALA A 333 -4.72 30.55 -8.75
N THR A 334 -4.19 31.08 -9.87
CA THR A 334 -3.51 30.26 -10.89
C THR A 334 -2.23 29.64 -10.35
N ASN A 335 -1.41 30.41 -9.63
CA ASN A 335 -0.19 29.89 -8.99
C ASN A 335 -0.52 28.88 -7.89
N ALA A 336 -1.56 29.14 -7.10
CA ALA A 336 -2.03 28.23 -6.06
C ALA A 336 -2.42 26.88 -6.66
N ARG A 337 -3.20 26.87 -7.75
CA ARG A 337 -3.60 25.62 -8.43
C ARG A 337 -2.41 24.83 -8.95
N ARG A 338 -1.44 25.50 -9.61
CA ARG A 338 -0.21 24.87 -10.10
C ARG A 338 0.62 24.28 -8.94
N ASN A 339 0.72 24.97 -7.83
CA ASN A 339 1.44 24.49 -6.64
C ASN A 339 0.74 23.29 -6.01
N LEU A 340 -0.61 23.29 -5.96
CA LEU A 340 -1.39 22.14 -5.49
C LEU A 340 -1.16 20.90 -6.34
N GLU A 341 -1.29 21.04 -7.67
CA GLU A 341 -1.05 19.94 -8.61
C GLU A 341 0.35 19.36 -8.41
N SER A 342 1.38 20.21 -8.43
CA SER A 342 2.76 19.78 -8.24
C SER A 342 3.01 19.12 -6.87
N LEU A 343 2.43 19.62 -5.78
CA LEU A 343 2.56 19.04 -4.45
C LEU A 343 1.80 17.71 -4.33
N THR A 344 0.69 17.56 -5.02
CA THR A 344 -0.08 16.31 -5.09
C THR A 344 0.67 15.26 -5.90
N ASP A 345 1.24 15.63 -7.06
CA ASP A 345 2.07 14.74 -7.88
C ASP A 345 3.33 14.25 -7.12
N LYS A 346 3.90 15.11 -6.29
CA LYS A 346 5.02 14.77 -5.39
C LYS A 346 4.60 13.97 -4.15
N GLU A 347 3.31 13.65 -4.01
CA GLU A 347 2.74 12.99 -2.82
C GLU A 347 3.03 13.73 -1.50
N LEU A 348 3.19 15.07 -1.53
CA LEU A 348 3.28 15.91 -0.34
C LEU A 348 1.91 16.38 0.14
N LEU A 349 0.94 16.47 -0.76
CA LEU A 349 -0.48 16.70 -0.46
C LEU A 349 -1.31 15.49 -0.86
N LEU A 350 -2.33 15.20 -0.07
CA LEU A 350 -3.37 14.23 -0.33
C LEU A 350 -4.64 14.97 -0.73
N GLU A 351 -5.11 14.71 -1.95
CA GLU A 351 -6.41 15.15 -2.41
C GLU A 351 -7.47 14.12 -2.00
N THR A 352 -8.52 14.58 -1.37
CA THR A 352 -9.71 13.80 -1.03
C THR A 352 -10.90 14.35 -1.78
N ILE A 353 -11.50 13.52 -2.63
CA ILE A 353 -12.70 13.86 -3.40
C ILE A 353 -13.85 13.05 -2.83
N THR A 354 -14.91 13.75 -2.42
CA THR A 354 -16.19 13.18 -2.04
C THR A 354 -17.25 13.65 -3.04
N PRO A 355 -18.46 13.08 -3.06
CA PRO A 355 -19.53 13.55 -3.95
C PRO A 355 -19.87 15.04 -3.79
N THR A 356 -19.62 15.62 -2.62
CA THR A 356 -19.98 17.00 -2.28
C THR A 356 -18.82 17.96 -2.25
N GLU A 357 -17.57 17.48 -2.14
CA GLU A 357 -16.43 18.36 -1.88
C GLU A 357 -15.08 17.77 -2.29
N ARG A 358 -14.14 18.69 -2.51
CA ARG A 358 -12.73 18.41 -2.75
C ARG A 358 -11.92 19.10 -1.66
N SER A 359 -11.09 18.35 -0.95
CA SER A 359 -10.23 18.87 0.12
C SER A 359 -8.79 18.38 -0.03
N TYR A 360 -7.88 19.15 0.54
CA TYR A 360 -6.45 18.86 0.55
C TYR A 360 -5.92 18.81 1.98
N SER A 361 -5.05 17.87 2.24
CA SER A 361 -4.34 17.74 3.51
C SER A 361 -2.88 17.35 3.26
N VAL A 362 -1.98 17.64 4.20
CA VAL A 362 -0.60 17.16 4.09
C VAL A 362 -0.59 15.64 4.19
N TYR A 363 0.05 14.99 3.21
CA TYR A 363 0.03 13.54 3.08
C TYR A 363 0.69 12.83 4.27
N ASN A 364 1.87 13.28 4.68
CA ASN A 364 2.56 12.78 5.85
C ASN A 364 2.06 13.49 7.12
N VAL A 365 1.37 12.75 8.01
CA VAL A 365 0.79 13.30 9.23
C VAL A 365 1.86 13.86 10.17
N PHE A 366 3.02 13.23 10.29
CA PHE A 366 4.09 13.75 11.14
C PHE A 366 4.67 15.05 10.58
N LEU A 367 4.86 15.14 9.26
CA LEU A 367 5.23 16.40 8.60
C LEU A 367 4.17 17.48 8.85
N SER A 368 2.88 17.16 8.73
CA SER A 368 1.80 18.10 9.05
C SER A 368 1.93 18.64 10.46
N ARG A 369 2.06 17.76 11.45
CA ARG A 369 2.18 18.12 12.86
C ARG A 369 3.45 18.93 13.15
N TRP A 370 4.55 18.61 12.48
CA TRP A 370 5.79 19.37 12.59
C TRP A 370 5.63 20.78 12.02
N LEU A 371 5.02 20.93 10.83
CA LEU A 371 4.75 22.24 10.23
C LEU A 371 3.80 23.07 11.10
N GLU A 372 2.74 22.48 11.66
CA GLU A 372 1.81 23.13 12.59
C GLU A 372 2.53 23.68 13.85
N ALA A 373 3.52 22.94 14.35
CA ALA A 373 4.24 23.29 15.57
C ALA A 373 5.40 24.28 15.34
N THR A 374 5.98 24.30 14.13
CA THR A 374 7.18 25.08 13.81
C THR A 374 6.84 26.46 13.26
N TYR A 375 5.77 26.58 12.50
CA TYR A 375 5.36 27.81 11.79
C TYR A 375 4.00 28.30 12.26
#